data_fd61f782f1fa5d985e120fa26243939c
#
_entry.id   fd61f782f1fa5d985e120fa26243939c
#
_cell.length_a   1.000
_cell.length_b   1.000
_cell.length_c   1.000
_cell.angle_alpha   90.00
_cell.angle_beta   90.00
_cell.angle_gamma   90.00
#
_symmetry.space_group_name_H-M   'P 1'
#
loop_
_entity.id
_entity.type
_entity.pdbx_description
1 polymer ?
#
loop_
_entity_poly.entity_id
_entity_poly.type
_entity_poly.pdbx_seq_one_letter_code
_entity_poly.pdbx_strand_id
1 'polypeptide(L)' 'MDASPRNGAVEVGKLSERIAALAAERQELRKAGASCEALEENRVQLGRSQWALSHALIEQHRFRLASA' A
#
# COMPACT_ATOMS: atom_id res chain seq x y z
N MET A 1 22.72 5.39 -5.43
CA MET A 1 22.98 4.60 -5.74
C MET A 1 22.41 3.36 -5.76
N ASP A 2 21.58 2.99 -5.11
CA ASP A 2 21.20 1.78 -5.06
C ASP A 2 19.98 1.51 -5.75
N ALA A 3 19.98 1.12 -6.93
CA ALA A 3 18.84 0.66 -7.64
C ALA A 3 18.64 -0.80 -7.44
N SER A 4 18.96 -1.29 -6.28
CA SER A 4 18.91 -2.73 -6.05
C SER A 4 17.48 -3.19 -5.78
N PRO A 5 17.17 -4.48 -6.04
CA PRO A 5 15.84 -5.01 -5.77
C PRO A 5 15.47 -4.96 -4.29
N ARG A 6 16.47 -4.79 -3.45
CA ARG A 6 16.28 -4.68 -2.04
C ARG A 6 15.38 -3.50 -1.67
N ASN A 7 15.55 -2.36 -2.37
CA ASN A 7 14.73 -1.19 -2.13
C ASN A 7 13.27 -1.46 -2.49
N GLY A 8 13.04 -2.19 -3.56
CA GLY A 8 11.68 -2.53 -3.96
C GLY A 8 11.01 -3.43 -2.95
N ALA A 9 11.76 -4.39 -2.40
CA ALA A 9 11.21 -5.30 -1.41
C ALA A 9 10.83 -4.56 -0.13
N VAL A 10 11.68 -3.61 0.30
CA VAL A 10 11.39 -2.81 1.49
C VAL A 10 10.15 -1.96 1.26
N GLU A 11 10.03 -1.37 0.09
CA GLU A 11 8.89 -0.54 -0.24
C GLU A 11 7.59 -1.34 -0.26
N VAL A 12 7.62 -2.54 -0.84
CA VAL A 12 6.46 -3.43 -0.86
C VAL A 12 6.04 -3.76 0.57
N GLY A 13 7.00 -4.05 1.44
CA GLY A 13 6.72 -4.35 2.84
C GLY A 13 6.05 -3.19 3.55
N LYS A 14 6.57 -1.98 3.35
CA LYS A 14 6.00 -0.78 3.96
C LYS A 14 4.58 -0.52 3.47
N LEU A 15 4.36 -0.69 2.18
CA LEU A 15 3.03 -0.49 1.61
C LEU A 15 2.04 -1.53 2.13
N SER A 16 2.47 -2.77 2.27
CA SER A 16 1.63 -3.81 2.82
C SER A 16 1.23 -3.51 4.26
N GLU A 17 2.19 -3.05 5.05
CA GLU A 17 1.93 -2.66 6.44
C GLU A 17 0.96 -1.49 6.50
N ARG A 18 1.12 -0.51 5.62
CA ARG A 18 0.25 0.64 5.59
C ARG A 18 -1.18 0.23 5.21
N ILE A 19 -1.31 -0.66 4.25
CA ILE A 19 -2.63 -1.15 3.85
C ILE A 19 -3.31 -1.87 5.01
N ALA A 20 -2.56 -2.70 5.73
CA ALA A 20 -3.09 -3.41 6.88
C ALA A 20 -3.53 -2.42 7.97
N ALA A 21 -2.72 -1.38 8.21
CA ALA A 21 -3.05 -0.38 9.20
C ALA A 21 -4.31 0.40 8.80
N LEU A 22 -4.42 0.75 7.53
CA LEU A 22 -5.60 1.47 7.04
C LEU A 22 -6.85 0.61 7.09
N ALA A 23 -6.73 -0.68 6.84
CA ALA A 23 -7.85 -1.60 6.93
C ALA A 23 -8.32 -1.73 8.39
N ALA A 24 -7.38 -1.80 9.32
CA ALA A 24 -7.71 -1.85 10.74
C ALA A 24 -8.37 -0.54 11.19
N GLU A 25 -7.84 0.59 10.73
CA GLU A 25 -8.42 1.88 11.03
C GLU A 25 -9.85 1.98 10.52
N ARG A 26 -10.13 1.42 9.35
CA ARG A 26 -11.47 1.43 8.81
C ARG A 26 -12.45 0.71 9.71
N GLN A 27 -12.03 -0.42 10.28
CA GLN A 27 -12.88 -1.15 11.21
C GLN A 27 -13.15 -0.33 12.46
N GLU A 28 -12.13 0.34 12.99
CA GLU A 28 -12.29 1.18 14.15
C GLU A 28 -13.21 2.36 13.87
N LEU A 29 -13.08 2.95 12.71
CA LEU A 29 -13.95 4.06 12.31
C LEU A 29 -15.40 3.61 12.25
N ARG A 30 -15.66 2.44 11.71
CA ARG A 30 -17.01 1.91 11.64
C ARG A 30 -17.58 1.65 13.03
N LYS A 31 -16.77 1.07 13.91
CA LYS A 31 -17.20 0.81 15.30
C LYS A 31 -17.52 2.10 16.02
N ALA A 32 -16.76 3.13 15.76
CA ALA A 32 -16.94 4.42 16.41
C ALA A 32 -18.07 5.23 15.81
N GLY A 33 -18.69 4.76 14.73
CA GLY A 33 -19.73 5.52 14.05
C GLY A 33 -19.21 6.76 13.38
N ALA A 34 -18.01 6.68 12.81
CA ALA A 34 -17.36 7.82 12.20
C ALA A 34 -18.18 8.38 11.03
N SER A 35 -17.95 9.65 10.71
CA SER A 35 -18.67 10.32 9.65
C SER A 35 -18.34 9.74 8.28
N CYS A 36 -19.23 10.00 7.31
CA CYS A 36 -18.98 9.58 5.95
C CYS A 36 -17.68 10.16 5.41
N GLU A 37 -17.35 11.38 5.82
CA GLU A 37 -16.12 12.02 5.38
C GLU A 37 -14.90 11.27 5.85
N ALA A 38 -14.90 10.85 7.11
CA ALA A 38 -13.78 10.13 7.66
C ALA A 38 -13.61 8.77 6.99
N LEU A 39 -14.71 8.08 6.74
CA LEU A 39 -14.68 6.80 6.05
C LEU A 39 -14.23 6.95 4.60
N GLU A 40 -14.67 8.02 3.95
CA GLU A 40 -14.28 8.28 2.57
C GLU A 40 -12.79 8.60 2.46
N GLU A 41 -12.28 9.39 3.40
CA GLU A 41 -10.85 9.69 3.41
C GLU A 41 -10.03 8.43 3.59
N ASN A 42 -10.47 7.57 4.52
CA ASN A 42 -9.81 6.29 4.73
C ASN A 42 -9.83 5.44 3.46
N ARG A 43 -10.97 5.41 2.76
CA ARG A 43 -11.12 4.65 1.53
C ARG A 43 -10.17 5.15 0.44
N VAL A 44 -10.05 6.47 0.33
CA VAL A 44 -9.16 7.05 -0.67
C VAL A 44 -7.71 6.69 -0.40
N GLN A 45 -7.29 6.80 0.87
CA GLN A 45 -5.92 6.45 1.22
C GLN A 45 -5.64 4.97 1.01
N LEU A 46 -6.61 4.12 1.33
CA LEU A 46 -6.47 2.70 1.12
C LEU A 46 -6.31 2.40 -0.37
N GLY A 47 -7.13 3.01 -1.21
CA GLY A 47 -7.04 2.85 -2.65
C GLY A 47 -5.71 3.29 -3.20
N ARG A 48 -5.21 4.43 -2.73
CA ARG A 48 -3.90 4.93 -3.15
C ARG A 48 -2.78 3.98 -2.77
N SER A 49 -2.85 3.45 -1.55
CA SER A 49 -1.83 2.53 -1.08
C SER A 49 -1.87 1.22 -1.85
N GLN A 50 -3.06 0.74 -2.17
CA GLN A 50 -3.21 -0.48 -2.98
C GLN A 50 -2.68 -0.27 -4.40
N TRP A 51 -2.96 0.90 -4.97
CA TRP A 51 -2.43 1.23 -6.29
C TRP A 51 -0.90 1.28 -6.27
N ALA A 52 -0.35 1.92 -5.25
CA ALA A 52 1.10 2.03 -5.12
C ALA A 52 1.74 0.65 -4.94
N LEU A 53 1.08 -0.23 -4.17
CA LEU A 53 1.58 -1.58 -3.99
C LEU A 53 1.59 -2.35 -5.30
N SER A 54 0.49 -2.27 -6.06
CA SER A 54 0.41 -2.93 -7.36
C SER A 54 1.51 -2.44 -8.28
N HIS A 55 1.75 -1.13 -8.28
CA HIS A 55 2.77 -0.53 -9.12
C HIS A 55 4.16 -1.02 -8.73
N ALA A 56 4.42 -1.07 -7.42
CA ALA A 56 5.71 -1.53 -6.93
C ALA A 56 5.95 -2.99 -7.29
N LEU A 57 4.91 -3.83 -7.21
CA LEU A 57 5.03 -5.23 -7.57
C LEU A 57 5.30 -5.41 -9.06
N ILE A 58 4.66 -4.59 -9.89
CA ILE A 58 4.89 -4.62 -11.33
C ILE A 58 6.34 -4.26 -11.64
N GLU A 59 6.86 -3.22 -10.99
CA GLU A 59 8.24 -2.79 -11.21
C GLU A 59 9.21 -3.86 -10.77
N GLN A 60 8.94 -4.51 -9.65
CA GLN A 60 9.77 -5.59 -9.17
C GLN A 60 9.81 -6.74 -10.16
N HIS A 61 8.65 -7.06 -10.72
CA HIS A 61 8.54 -8.15 -11.69
C HIS A 61 9.34 -7.81 -12.97
N ARG A 62 9.21 -6.58 -13.44
CA ARG A 62 9.97 -6.12 -14.60
C ARG A 62 11.46 -6.24 -14.36
N PHE A 63 11.90 -5.86 -13.18
CA PHE A 63 13.31 -5.93 -12.83
C PHE A 63 13.80 -7.37 -12.92
N ARG A 64 13.03 -8.31 -12.40
CA ARG A 64 13.41 -9.72 -12.45
C ARG A 64 13.51 -10.23 -13.87
N LEU A 65 12.55 -9.87 -14.71
CA LEU A 65 12.57 -10.29 -16.10
C LEU A 65 13.76 -9.71 -16.83
N ALA A 66 14.10 -8.47 -16.55
CA ALA A 66 15.22 -7.82 -17.18
C ALA A 66 16.56 -8.41 -16.73
N SER A 67 16.59 -8.96 -15.53
CA SER A 67 17.83 -9.54 -15.01
C SER A 67 18.05 -10.98 -15.45
N ALA A 68 17.03 -11.61 -15.95
CA ALA A 68 17.15 -13.01 -16.40
C ALA A 68 17.79 -13.16 -17.79
#